data_b4f69196aa57eed231b5d32c6fe7b67b
#
_entry.id   b4f69196aa57eed231b5d32c6fe7b67b
#
_cell.length_a   1.000
_cell.length_b   1.000
_cell.length_c   1.000
_cell.angle_alpha   90.00
_cell.angle_beta   90.00
_cell.angle_gamma   90.00
#
_symmetry.space_group_name_H-M   'P 1'
#
loop_
_entity.id
_entity.type
_entity.pdbx_description
1 polymer ?
#
loop_
_entity_poly.entity_id
_entity_poly.type
_entity_poly.pdbx_seq_one_letter_code
_entity_poly.pdbx_strand_id
1 'polypeptide(L)'
;FCPTIHDSGIGIGLSVYCANNKSDNKFGLDLLKDNIEMLQIDKLARKTGVFYVGGGVPKNYIQQLEPMLEVHGHKSKGHQYAIQITTDDAKWGGLSGCTFEEAKSWGKVEDYTRTATVHIDATIGLPLLVAAVMEEKGLLKNRKERKFIWNGSKLKQIKFI
;
A
#
# COMPACT_ATOMS: atom_id res chain seq x y z
N PHE A 1 -5.88 3.32 -5.45
CA PHE A 1 -5.01 2.40 -6.19
C PHE A 1 -5.46 0.96 -5.94
N CYS A 2 -5.61 0.16 -6.98
CA CYS A 2 -6.10 -1.21 -6.89
C CYS A 2 -5.34 -2.10 -7.88
N PRO A 3 -4.19 -2.66 -7.50
CA PRO A 3 -3.26 -3.34 -8.41
C PRO A 3 -3.82 -4.60 -9.08
N THR A 4 -4.84 -5.23 -8.51
CA THR A 4 -5.48 -6.46 -9.04
C THR A 4 -7.00 -6.34 -9.05
N ILE A 5 -7.51 -5.23 -9.57
CA ILE A 5 -8.95 -4.94 -9.53
C ILE A 5 -9.81 -6.04 -10.19
N HIS A 6 -9.30 -6.68 -11.24
CA HIS A 6 -10.00 -7.75 -11.96
C HIS A 6 -10.16 -9.03 -11.10
N ASP A 7 -9.31 -9.24 -10.11
CA ASP A 7 -9.41 -10.34 -9.15
C ASP A 7 -10.00 -9.85 -7.81
N SER A 8 -11.17 -9.25 -7.88
CA SER A 8 -11.85 -8.68 -6.72
C SER A 8 -13.36 -8.58 -6.93
N GLY A 9 -14.13 -8.48 -5.83
CA GLY A 9 -15.57 -8.23 -5.89
C GLY A 9 -15.91 -6.93 -6.65
N ILE A 10 -15.07 -5.91 -6.56
CA ILE A 10 -15.22 -4.66 -7.34
C ILE A 10 -15.07 -4.95 -8.83
N GLY A 11 -14.08 -5.74 -9.24
CA GLY A 11 -13.85 -6.13 -10.62
C GLY A 11 -15.02 -6.93 -11.20
N ILE A 12 -15.60 -7.84 -10.41
CA ILE A 12 -16.82 -8.57 -10.80
C ILE A 12 -17.97 -7.56 -11.05
N GLY A 13 -18.21 -6.64 -10.13
CA GLY A 13 -19.26 -5.62 -10.29
C GLY A 13 -19.05 -4.73 -11.52
N LEU A 14 -17.81 -4.31 -11.78
CA LEU A 14 -17.46 -3.55 -12.97
C LEU A 14 -17.65 -4.34 -14.27
N SER A 15 -17.32 -5.64 -14.27
CA SER A 15 -17.53 -6.48 -15.46
C SER A 15 -19.01 -6.63 -15.80
N VAL A 16 -19.86 -6.81 -14.79
CA VAL A 16 -21.32 -6.83 -14.96
C VAL A 16 -21.84 -5.49 -15.49
N TYR A 17 -21.36 -4.38 -14.94
CA TYR A 17 -21.72 -3.04 -15.42
C TYR A 17 -21.33 -2.86 -16.90
N CYS A 18 -20.11 -3.19 -17.29
CA CYS A 18 -19.64 -3.07 -18.67
C CYS A 18 -20.41 -3.98 -19.63
N ALA A 19 -20.74 -5.20 -19.20
CA ALA A 19 -21.48 -6.14 -20.03
C ALA A 19 -22.93 -5.68 -20.31
N ASN A 20 -23.57 -5.05 -19.33
CA ASN A 20 -24.94 -4.59 -19.44
C ASN A 20 -25.09 -3.23 -20.14
N ASN A 21 -24.06 -2.39 -20.09
CA ASN A 21 -24.04 -1.08 -20.76
C ASN A 21 -23.34 -1.17 -22.10
N LYS A 22 -24.07 -1.55 -23.15
CA LYS A 22 -23.58 -1.69 -24.53
C LYS A 22 -23.23 -0.33 -25.20
N SER A 23 -23.33 0.77 -24.50
CA SER A 23 -22.91 2.08 -25.01
C SER A 23 -21.39 2.17 -25.06
N ASP A 24 -20.85 3.00 -25.97
CA ASP A 24 -19.42 3.27 -26.20
C ASP A 24 -18.63 3.81 -24.99
N ASN A 25 -19.18 3.69 -23.79
CA ASN A 25 -18.50 4.03 -22.54
C ASN A 25 -17.35 3.04 -22.31
N LYS A 26 -16.22 3.37 -22.88
CA LYS A 26 -14.95 2.70 -22.63
C LYS A 26 -14.51 3.01 -21.19
N PHE A 27 -15.08 2.29 -20.23
CA PHE A 27 -14.52 2.30 -18.88
C PHE A 27 -13.14 1.62 -18.95
N GLY A 28 -12.12 2.36 -18.59
CA GLY A 28 -10.75 1.86 -18.55
C GLY A 28 -10.06 2.31 -17.27
N LEU A 29 -9.22 1.45 -16.73
CA LEU A 29 -8.32 1.76 -15.62
C LEU A 29 -6.89 1.73 -16.12
N ASP A 30 -6.15 2.79 -15.88
CA ASP A 30 -4.73 2.89 -16.23
C ASP A 30 -3.87 2.49 -15.04
N LEU A 31 -3.58 1.21 -14.92
CA LEU A 31 -2.78 0.66 -13.82
C LEU A 31 -1.32 1.13 -13.84
N LEU A 32 -0.77 1.44 -15.03
CA LEU A 32 0.58 2.00 -15.13
C LEU A 32 0.64 3.44 -14.63
N LYS A 33 -0.43 4.19 -14.86
CA LYS A 33 -0.58 5.52 -14.28
C LYS A 33 -0.64 5.47 -12.75
N ASP A 34 -1.34 4.50 -12.19
CA ASP A 34 -1.36 4.26 -10.73
C ASP A 34 0.05 4.06 -10.18
N ASN A 35 0.90 3.27 -10.85
CA ASN A 35 2.29 3.10 -10.46
C ASN A 35 3.05 4.43 -10.45
N ILE A 36 2.91 5.24 -11.50
CA ILE A 36 3.57 6.55 -11.62
C ILE A 36 3.08 7.53 -10.56
N GLU A 37 1.80 7.51 -10.24
CA GLU A 37 1.21 8.38 -9.22
C GLU A 37 1.69 7.98 -7.81
N MET A 38 1.70 6.68 -7.49
CA MET A 38 2.22 6.17 -6.22
C MET A 38 3.71 6.47 -6.05
N LEU A 39 4.51 6.32 -7.12
CA LEU A 39 5.92 6.69 -7.11
C LEU A 39 6.15 8.17 -6.76
N GLN A 40 5.30 9.06 -7.29
CA GLN A 40 5.38 10.48 -6.97
C GLN A 40 5.05 10.78 -5.50
N ILE A 41 4.09 10.05 -4.93
CA ILE A 41 3.73 10.15 -3.51
C ILE A 41 4.92 9.75 -2.65
N ASP A 42 5.52 8.61 -2.94
CA ASP A 42 6.66 8.08 -2.17
C ASP A 42 7.89 8.99 -2.29
N LYS A 43 8.22 9.45 -3.50
CA LYS A 43 9.29 10.40 -3.76
C LYS A 43 9.18 11.69 -2.94
N LEU A 44 7.98 12.22 -2.78
CA LEU A 44 7.73 13.45 -2.01
C LEU A 44 7.59 13.19 -0.50
N ALA A 45 7.34 11.97 -0.09
CA ALA A 45 7.25 11.62 1.31
C ALA A 45 8.63 11.70 1.98
N ARG A 46 8.69 12.30 3.18
CA ARG A 46 9.91 12.34 3.97
C ARG A 46 10.22 10.99 4.60
N LYS A 47 9.19 10.31 5.07
CA LYS A 47 9.22 8.97 5.66
C LYS A 47 7.94 8.25 5.27
N THR A 48 8.06 6.98 5.00
CA THR A 48 6.92 6.12 4.70
C THR A 48 6.83 4.98 5.70
N GLY A 49 5.62 4.52 5.92
CA GLY A 49 5.33 3.33 6.69
C GLY A 49 4.24 2.55 6.00
N VAL A 50 4.30 1.22 6.11
CA VAL A 50 3.34 0.31 5.50
C VAL A 50 2.65 -0.54 6.54
N PHE A 51 1.36 -0.72 6.36
CA PHE A 51 0.55 -1.60 7.18
C PHE A 51 -0.18 -2.59 6.28
N TYR A 52 0.16 -3.86 6.40
CA TYR A 52 -0.41 -4.92 5.59
C TYR A 52 -1.49 -5.65 6.36
N VAL A 53 -2.67 -5.71 5.77
CA VAL A 53 -3.78 -6.56 6.21
C VAL A 53 -3.86 -7.73 5.25
N GLY A 54 -3.36 -8.87 5.65
CA GLY A 54 -3.07 -9.99 4.76
C GLY A 54 -1.75 -9.78 4.01
N GLY A 55 -1.76 -9.92 2.68
CA GLY A 55 -0.56 -9.81 1.87
C GLY A 55 -0.88 -9.93 0.36
N GLY A 56 -0.10 -10.76 -0.34
CA GLY A 56 -0.29 -10.99 -1.77
C GLY A 56 0.15 -9.84 -2.66
N VAL A 57 -0.51 -9.67 -3.80
CA VAL A 57 -0.17 -8.66 -4.80
C VAL A 57 -0.24 -7.23 -4.25
N PRO A 58 -1.23 -6.82 -3.46
CA PRO A 58 -1.26 -5.46 -2.88
C PRO A 58 -0.05 -5.16 -1.98
N LYS A 59 0.40 -6.13 -1.18
CA LYS A 59 1.63 -5.99 -0.38
C LYS A 59 2.84 -5.77 -1.28
N ASN A 60 3.00 -6.61 -2.30
CA ASN A 60 4.13 -6.49 -3.21
C ASN A 60 4.08 -5.19 -4.03
N TYR A 61 2.89 -4.75 -4.45
CA TYR A 61 2.69 -3.51 -5.18
C TYR A 61 3.27 -2.29 -4.43
N ILE A 62 2.97 -2.17 -3.15
CA ILE A 62 3.52 -1.08 -2.32
C ILE A 62 5.04 -1.25 -2.12
N GLN A 63 5.51 -2.47 -1.90
CA GLN A 63 6.95 -2.72 -1.73
C GLN A 63 7.77 -2.46 -2.99
N GLN A 64 7.19 -2.61 -4.18
CA GLN A 64 7.87 -2.36 -5.45
C GLN A 64 8.13 -0.87 -5.72
N LEU A 65 7.55 0.03 -4.95
CA LEU A 65 7.82 1.47 -5.09
C LEU A 65 9.29 1.80 -4.85
N GLU A 66 9.93 1.16 -3.89
CA GLU A 66 11.34 1.40 -3.56
C GLU A 66 12.30 0.96 -4.68
N PRO A 67 12.28 -0.28 -5.19
CA PRO A 67 13.05 -0.64 -6.39
C PRO A 67 12.69 0.21 -7.62
N MET A 68 11.43 0.60 -7.76
CA MET A 68 10.99 1.45 -8.87
C MET A 68 11.63 2.84 -8.80
N LEU A 69 11.79 3.43 -7.61
CA LEU A 69 12.52 4.69 -7.41
C LEU A 69 13.94 4.58 -7.97
N GLU A 70 14.66 3.49 -7.67
CA GLU A 70 16.03 3.28 -8.15
C GLU A 70 16.09 3.15 -9.67
N VAL A 71 15.21 2.39 -10.28
CA VAL A 71 15.11 2.25 -11.74
C VAL A 71 14.84 3.60 -12.42
N HIS A 72 14.09 4.48 -11.76
CA HIS A 72 13.83 5.84 -12.23
C HIS A 72 14.96 6.83 -11.88
N GLY A 73 16.12 6.37 -11.39
CA GLY A 73 17.28 7.21 -11.06
C GLY A 73 17.10 8.02 -9.77
N HIS A 74 16.20 7.61 -8.89
CA HIS A 74 16.00 8.25 -7.60
C HIS A 74 16.58 7.37 -6.48
N LYS A 75 17.01 8.02 -5.39
CA LYS A 75 17.48 7.27 -4.23
C LYS A 75 16.29 6.62 -3.52
N SER A 76 16.29 5.31 -3.42
CA SER A 76 15.41 4.56 -2.53
C SER A 76 15.84 4.78 -1.07
N LYS A 77 14.87 4.79 -0.17
CA LYS A 77 15.08 4.92 1.28
C LYS A 77 14.63 3.67 2.02
N GLY A 78 13.80 2.85 1.39
CA GLY A 78 13.05 1.81 2.05
C GLY A 78 11.94 2.36 2.96
N HIS A 79 10.92 1.58 3.25
CA HIS A 79 9.92 1.95 4.24
C HIS A 79 10.52 1.87 5.65
N GLN A 80 10.36 2.93 6.46
CA GLN A 80 10.92 3.02 7.81
C GLN A 80 10.06 2.35 8.89
N TYR A 81 8.83 2.03 8.57
CA TYR A 81 7.91 1.31 9.46
C TYR A 81 7.15 0.28 8.64
N ALA A 82 7.05 -0.94 9.15
CA ALA A 82 6.30 -1.99 8.47
C ALA A 82 5.60 -2.90 9.49
N ILE A 83 4.28 -3.00 9.38
CA ILE A 83 3.45 -3.87 10.22
C ILE A 83 2.65 -4.78 9.31
N GLN A 84 2.50 -6.03 9.69
CA GLN A 84 1.68 -6.99 8.97
C GLN A 84 0.82 -7.80 9.94
N ILE A 85 -0.46 -7.94 9.61
CA ILE A 85 -1.37 -8.92 10.21
C ILE A 85 -1.67 -9.95 9.12
N THR A 86 -1.33 -11.21 9.35
CA THR A 86 -1.53 -12.28 8.36
C THR A 86 -1.69 -13.64 9.04
N THR A 87 -2.41 -14.55 8.41
CA THR A 87 -2.45 -15.97 8.78
C THR A 87 -1.42 -16.80 8.02
N ASP A 88 -0.79 -16.21 6.99
CA ASP A 88 0.17 -16.89 6.13
C ASP A 88 1.54 -17.03 6.79
N ASP A 89 2.15 -18.20 6.58
CA ASP A 89 3.49 -18.52 7.05
C ASP A 89 4.48 -18.47 5.88
N ALA A 90 5.69 -18.00 6.13
CA ALA A 90 6.79 -17.93 5.16
C ALA A 90 7.10 -19.27 4.48
N LYS A 91 6.88 -20.38 5.16
CA LYS A 91 7.11 -21.76 4.63
C LYS A 91 6.31 -22.07 3.37
N TRP A 92 5.19 -21.38 3.12
CA TRP A 92 4.35 -21.60 1.96
C TRP A 92 4.86 -20.87 0.71
N GLY A 93 5.87 -19.98 0.84
CA GLY A 93 6.51 -19.31 -0.28
C GLY A 93 5.66 -18.27 -1.02
N GLY A 94 4.47 -17.92 -0.53
CA GLY A 94 3.59 -16.92 -1.14
C GLY A 94 4.03 -15.48 -0.81
N LEU A 95 3.54 -14.50 -1.59
CA LEU A 95 3.81 -13.08 -1.35
C LEU A 95 3.35 -12.61 0.04
N SER A 96 2.28 -13.19 0.59
CA SER A 96 1.79 -12.90 1.94
C SER A 96 2.77 -13.34 3.01
N GLY A 97 3.47 -14.46 2.81
CA GLY A 97 4.45 -15.01 3.74
C GLY A 97 5.87 -14.44 3.59
N CYS A 98 6.13 -13.58 2.60
CA CYS A 98 7.43 -12.91 2.45
C CYS A 98 7.77 -12.14 3.73
N THR A 99 8.91 -12.47 4.34
CA THR A 99 9.34 -11.86 5.61
C THR A 99 9.88 -10.45 5.43
N PHE A 100 9.96 -9.68 6.52
CA PHE A 100 10.59 -8.35 6.46
C PHE A 100 12.10 -8.44 6.28
N GLU A 101 12.76 -9.50 6.74
CA GLU A 101 14.18 -9.76 6.47
C GLU A 101 14.42 -9.95 4.96
N GLU A 102 13.57 -10.72 4.30
CA GLU A 102 13.62 -10.85 2.85
C GLU A 102 13.32 -9.51 2.15
N ALA A 103 12.35 -8.74 2.63
CA ALA A 103 12.04 -7.42 2.10
C ALA A 103 13.22 -6.44 2.24
N LYS A 104 13.99 -6.52 3.32
CA LYS A 104 15.24 -5.75 3.50
C LYS A 104 16.29 -6.11 2.45
N SER A 105 16.50 -7.38 2.16
CA SER A 105 17.48 -7.83 1.16
C SER A 105 17.18 -7.29 -0.25
N TRP A 106 15.94 -6.91 -0.52
CA TRP A 106 15.48 -6.29 -1.76
C TRP A 106 15.42 -4.76 -1.72
N GLY A 107 15.89 -4.13 -0.63
CA GLY A 107 15.81 -2.67 -0.46
C GLY A 107 14.39 -2.11 -0.30
N LYS A 108 13.37 -2.98 -0.14
CA LYS A 108 11.96 -2.58 0.02
C LYS A 108 11.66 -1.96 1.38
N VAL A 109 12.46 -2.33 2.36
CA VAL A 109 12.37 -1.90 3.76
C VAL A 109 13.77 -1.53 4.23
N GLU A 110 13.91 -0.44 4.97
CA GLU A 110 15.21 0.03 5.48
C GLU A 110 15.77 -0.93 6.54
N ASP A 111 17.08 -1.08 6.64
CA ASP A 111 17.74 -2.02 7.57
C ASP A 111 17.37 -1.76 9.04
N TYR A 112 17.23 -0.50 9.43
CA TYR A 112 16.86 -0.09 10.80
C TYR A 112 15.35 0.06 10.99
N THR A 113 14.54 -0.50 10.11
CA THR A 113 13.08 -0.40 10.15
C THR A 113 12.52 -1.07 11.41
N ARG A 114 11.56 -0.40 12.03
CA ARG A 114 10.71 -1.00 13.05
C ARG A 114 9.65 -1.85 12.35
N THR A 115 9.75 -3.15 12.53
CA THR A 115 8.84 -4.13 11.93
C THR A 115 8.09 -4.92 12.99
N ALA A 116 6.87 -5.32 12.67
CA ALA A 116 6.09 -6.25 13.46
C ALA A 116 5.21 -7.11 12.54
N THR A 117 5.25 -8.43 12.74
CA THR A 117 4.32 -9.36 12.09
C THR A 117 3.50 -10.05 13.18
N VAL A 118 2.19 -10.05 13.00
CA VAL A 118 1.25 -10.72 13.90
C VAL A 118 0.52 -11.80 13.12
N HIS A 119 0.70 -13.04 13.53
CA HIS A 119 0.05 -14.20 12.93
C HIS A 119 -1.33 -14.41 13.55
N ILE A 120 -2.32 -13.73 13.01
CA ILE A 120 -3.72 -13.79 13.41
C ILE A 120 -4.62 -13.44 12.21
N ASP A 121 -5.86 -13.92 12.23
CA ASP A 121 -6.86 -13.49 11.27
C ASP A 121 -7.13 -11.98 11.41
N ALA A 122 -7.15 -11.28 10.27
CA ALA A 122 -7.33 -9.83 10.25
C ALA A 122 -8.69 -9.38 10.81
N THR A 123 -9.73 -10.21 10.72
CA THR A 123 -11.04 -9.91 11.29
C THR A 123 -11.05 -9.88 12.82
N ILE A 124 -10.03 -10.48 13.44
CA ILE A 124 -9.80 -10.44 14.88
C ILE A 124 -8.73 -9.38 15.23
N GLY A 125 -7.58 -9.45 14.57
CA GLY A 125 -6.42 -8.62 14.90
C GLY A 125 -6.62 -7.13 14.60
N LEU A 126 -7.26 -6.80 13.47
CA LEU A 126 -7.45 -5.40 13.09
C LEU A 126 -8.41 -4.63 14.02
N PRO A 127 -9.59 -5.15 14.38
CA PRO A 127 -10.45 -4.49 15.36
C PRO A 127 -9.80 -4.27 16.72
N LEU A 128 -9.03 -5.25 17.23
CA LEU A 128 -8.31 -5.10 18.48
C LEU A 128 -7.26 -3.99 18.42
N LEU A 129 -6.49 -3.93 17.33
CA LEU A 129 -5.51 -2.87 17.13
C LEU A 129 -6.18 -1.49 17.03
N VAL A 130 -7.27 -1.39 16.28
CA VAL A 130 -8.02 -0.13 16.14
C VAL A 130 -8.56 0.32 17.49
N ALA A 131 -9.15 -0.57 18.28
CA ALA A 131 -9.65 -0.27 19.62
C ALA A 131 -8.53 0.28 20.51
N ALA A 132 -7.37 -0.40 20.55
CA ALA A 132 -6.22 0.04 21.33
C ALA A 132 -5.71 1.43 20.90
N VAL A 133 -5.63 1.70 19.59
CA VAL A 133 -5.23 3.01 19.07
C VAL A 133 -6.22 4.11 19.43
N MET A 134 -7.52 3.80 19.43
CA MET A 134 -8.58 4.77 19.79
C MET A 134 -8.58 5.11 21.28
N GLU A 135 -8.19 4.19 22.15
CA GLU A 135 -8.03 4.44 23.59
C GLU A 135 -6.85 5.39 23.91
N GLU A 136 -5.83 5.39 23.06
CA GLU A 136 -4.65 6.24 23.19
C GLU A 136 -4.95 7.68 22.74
N LYS A 137 -5.67 8.43 23.57
CA LYS A 137 -6.17 9.79 23.29
C LYS A 137 -5.11 10.78 22.80
N GLY A 138 -3.82 10.55 23.11
CA GLY A 138 -2.70 11.39 22.69
C GLY A 138 -2.28 11.20 21.23
N LEU A 139 -2.47 10.01 20.66
CA LEU A 139 -1.97 9.68 19.31
C LEU A 139 -2.70 10.42 18.19
N LEU A 140 -3.98 10.70 18.37
CA LEU A 140 -4.81 11.34 17.34
C LEU A 140 -5.00 12.84 17.52
N LYS A 141 -4.70 13.38 18.72
CA LYS A 141 -5.05 14.75 19.13
C LYS A 141 -4.46 15.86 18.24
N ASN A 142 -3.29 15.64 17.64
CA ASN A 142 -2.60 16.61 16.79
C ASN A 142 -2.31 16.10 15.40
N ARG A 143 -3.02 15.04 14.96
CA ARG A 143 -2.81 14.46 13.67
C ARG A 143 -3.42 15.34 12.58
N LYS A 144 -2.59 15.82 11.70
CA LYS A 144 -3.02 16.57 10.51
C LYS A 144 -3.40 15.65 9.39
N GLU A 145 -4.47 15.98 8.70
CA GLU A 145 -4.85 15.30 7.46
C GLU A 145 -3.88 15.64 6.33
N ARG A 146 -3.63 14.69 5.42
CA ARG A 146 -2.79 14.90 4.24
C ARG A 146 -3.68 15.15 3.03
N LYS A 147 -3.47 16.28 2.39
CA LYS A 147 -4.13 16.63 1.13
C LYS A 147 -3.12 16.59 -0.01
N PHE A 148 -3.37 15.73 -0.99
CA PHE A 148 -2.55 15.60 -2.20
C PHE A 148 -3.07 16.59 -3.24
N ILE A 149 -2.20 17.49 -3.70
CA ILE A 149 -2.54 18.51 -4.70
C ILE A 149 -1.97 18.08 -6.04
N TRP A 150 -2.85 17.71 -6.94
CA TRP A 150 -2.53 17.25 -8.28
C TRP A 150 -2.75 18.33 -9.33
N ASN A 151 -2.00 18.26 -10.43
CA ASN A 151 -2.24 18.95 -11.68
C ASN A 151 -2.16 17.92 -12.81
N GLY A 152 -3.32 17.46 -13.29
CA GLY A 152 -3.40 16.24 -14.10
C GLY A 152 -2.80 15.06 -13.36
N SER A 153 -1.88 14.35 -13.98
CA SER A 153 -1.16 13.20 -13.38
C SER A 153 0.09 13.59 -12.59
N LYS A 154 0.37 14.89 -12.40
CA LYS A 154 1.56 15.36 -11.68
C LYS A 154 1.21 15.81 -10.27
N LEU A 155 1.77 15.14 -9.26
CA LEU A 155 1.67 15.56 -7.86
C LEU A 155 2.53 16.80 -7.64
N LYS A 156 1.88 17.90 -7.25
CA LYS A 156 2.54 19.19 -6.99
C LYS A 156 3.03 19.30 -5.56
N GLN A 157 2.21 18.87 -4.61
CA GLN A 157 2.48 19.08 -3.20
C GLN A 157 1.62 18.15 -2.34
N ILE A 158 2.16 17.78 -1.17
CA ILE A 158 1.41 17.17 -0.07
C ILE A 158 1.26 18.25 1.00
N LYS A 159 0.02 18.68 1.28
CA LYS A 159 -0.31 19.63 2.34
C LYS A 159 -0.78 18.91 3.59
N PHE A 160 -0.51 19.47 4.73
CA PHE A 160 -1.02 19.05 6.03
C PHE A 160 -2.05 20.08 6.52
N ILE A 161 -3.29 19.66 6.71
CA ILE A 161 -4.42 20.47 7.12
C ILE A 161 -5.01 19.98 8.44
#